data_e6f1477bd0358012a217337641f0c09e
#
_entry.id   e6f1477bd0358012a217337641f0c09e
#
_cell.length_a   1.000
_cell.length_b   1.000
_cell.length_c   1.000
_cell.angle_alpha   90.00
_cell.angle_beta   90.00
_cell.angle_gamma   90.00
#
_symmetry.space_group_name_H-M   'P 1'
#
loop_
_entity.id
_entity.type
_entity.pdbx_description
1 polymer ?
#
loop_
_entity_poly.entity_id
_entity_poly.type
_entity_poly.pdbx_seq_one_letter_code
_entity_poly.pdbx_strand_id
1 'polypeptide(L)'
;MARQKLTQKICQADNADAPISVRVNTMKCTPAEAQAELEAAGLTVQPHEAFPEILLCSGGDAAALPAFIEGRVTVQDAASALAAAVADPKPGSTVLDCCAAPGGKSFAMAEKMQGKGSVTSCDIYEHKLKRIRDGAARLGLPNIRTELQDASVCREEWKDSADVVLCDVPCS
;
A
#
# COMPACT_ATOMS: atom_id res chain seq x y z
N MET A 1 -33.88 -20.87 -15.56
CA MET A 1 -33.78 -19.51 -16.12
C MET A 1 -33.17 -18.47 -15.16
N ALA A 2 -33.66 -18.26 -13.91
CA ALA A 2 -33.11 -17.24 -13.02
C ALA A 2 -31.63 -17.47 -12.63
N ARG A 3 -31.24 -18.70 -12.28
CA ARG A 3 -29.83 -19.06 -11.94
C ARG A 3 -28.88 -18.83 -13.13
N GLN A 4 -29.30 -19.17 -14.34
CA GLN A 4 -28.49 -19.00 -15.55
C GLN A 4 -28.25 -17.51 -15.88
N LYS A 5 -29.27 -16.66 -15.70
CA LYS A 5 -29.13 -15.20 -15.83
C LYS A 5 -28.22 -14.61 -14.76
N LEU A 6 -28.26 -15.11 -13.53
CA LEU A 6 -27.38 -14.69 -12.45
C LEU A 6 -25.92 -15.08 -12.74
N THR A 7 -25.69 -16.34 -13.16
CA THR A 7 -24.35 -16.80 -13.55
C THR A 7 -23.76 -15.95 -14.68
N GLN A 8 -24.56 -15.65 -15.72
CA GLN A 8 -24.10 -14.78 -16.81
C GLN A 8 -23.74 -13.37 -16.33
N LYS A 9 -24.53 -12.78 -15.41
CA LYS A 9 -24.19 -11.47 -14.84
C LYS A 9 -22.92 -11.49 -14.01
N ILE A 10 -22.71 -12.56 -13.22
CA ILE A 10 -21.47 -12.74 -12.47
C ILE A 10 -20.27 -12.85 -13.42
N CYS A 11 -20.34 -13.72 -14.43
CA CYS A 11 -19.26 -13.86 -15.40
C CYS A 11 -18.99 -12.57 -16.20
N GLN A 12 -20.03 -11.79 -16.50
CA GLN A 12 -19.87 -10.49 -17.15
C GLN A 12 -19.18 -9.46 -16.23
N ALA A 13 -19.53 -9.46 -14.94
CA ALA A 13 -18.88 -8.59 -13.96
C ALA A 13 -17.41 -8.98 -13.73
N ASP A 14 -17.12 -10.29 -13.68
CA ASP A 14 -15.76 -10.81 -13.51
C ASP A 14 -14.85 -10.52 -14.72
N ASN A 15 -15.42 -10.35 -15.91
CA ASN A 15 -14.70 -9.99 -17.14
C ASN A 15 -14.69 -8.48 -17.43
N ALA A 16 -15.30 -7.65 -16.56
CA ALA A 16 -15.19 -6.21 -16.70
C ALA A 16 -13.81 -5.73 -16.23
N ASP A 17 -13.27 -4.71 -16.91
CA ASP A 17 -12.03 -4.07 -16.48
C ASP A 17 -12.22 -3.48 -15.09
N ALA A 18 -11.58 -4.10 -14.10
CA ALA A 18 -11.61 -3.60 -12.73
C ALA A 18 -10.78 -2.31 -12.63
N PRO A 19 -11.27 -1.28 -11.94
CA PRO A 19 -10.47 -0.10 -11.68
C PRO A 19 -9.23 -0.46 -10.85
N ILE A 20 -8.10 0.17 -11.15
CA ILE A 20 -6.89 0.06 -10.36
C ILE A 20 -6.99 1.03 -9.19
N SER A 21 -6.78 0.54 -7.98
CA SER A 21 -6.70 1.40 -6.81
C SER A 21 -5.30 1.97 -6.66
N VAL A 22 -5.21 3.28 -6.47
CA VAL A 22 -3.98 3.98 -6.10
C VAL A 22 -4.16 4.68 -4.77
N ARG A 23 -3.15 4.61 -3.91
CA ARG A 23 -3.10 5.37 -2.68
C ARG A 23 -2.27 6.63 -2.89
N VAL A 24 -2.80 7.76 -2.45
CA VAL A 24 -2.13 9.06 -2.48
C VAL A 24 -1.14 9.15 -1.33
N ASN A 25 0.09 9.57 -1.62
CA ASN A 25 1.08 9.91 -0.61
C ASN A 25 0.78 11.31 -0.06
N THR A 26 0.06 11.36 1.05
CA THR A 26 -0.38 12.59 1.69
C THR A 26 0.74 13.44 2.27
N MET A 27 1.97 12.92 2.32
CA MET A 27 3.17 13.70 2.64
C MET A 27 3.66 14.55 1.46
N LYS A 28 3.23 14.25 0.23
CA LYS A 28 3.68 14.94 -1.01
C LYS A 28 2.58 15.74 -1.69
N CYS A 29 1.34 15.31 -1.63
CA CYS A 29 0.21 16.00 -2.25
C CYS A 29 -1.11 15.64 -1.56
N THR A 30 -2.13 16.44 -1.82
CA THR A 30 -3.50 16.14 -1.40
C THR A 30 -4.19 15.16 -2.35
N PRO A 31 -5.23 14.43 -1.92
CA PRO A 31 -6.03 13.60 -2.81
C PRO A 31 -6.62 14.36 -3.99
N ALA A 32 -7.04 15.61 -3.80
CA ALA A 32 -7.59 16.43 -4.87
C ALA A 32 -6.55 16.79 -5.94
N GLU A 33 -5.32 17.12 -5.53
CA GLU A 33 -4.22 17.38 -6.47
C GLU A 33 -3.84 16.14 -7.25
N ALA A 34 -3.73 14.99 -6.57
CA ALA A 34 -3.45 13.72 -7.23
C ALA A 34 -4.55 13.32 -8.22
N GLN A 35 -5.83 13.50 -7.86
CA GLN A 35 -6.95 13.25 -8.73
C GLN A 35 -6.87 14.12 -9.99
N ALA A 36 -6.71 15.42 -9.84
CA ALA A 36 -6.64 16.36 -10.97
C ALA A 36 -5.48 16.02 -11.92
N GLU A 37 -4.32 15.62 -11.38
CA GLU A 37 -3.17 15.20 -12.18
C GLU A 37 -3.45 13.93 -12.99
N LEU A 38 -4.06 12.92 -12.36
CA LEU A 38 -4.39 11.65 -13.01
C LEU A 38 -5.48 11.85 -14.09
N GLU A 39 -6.47 12.70 -13.83
CA GLU A 39 -7.51 13.07 -14.82
C GLU A 39 -6.91 13.84 -16.00
N ALA A 40 -5.99 14.77 -15.74
CA ALA A 40 -5.28 15.51 -16.79
C ALA A 40 -4.42 14.58 -17.66
N ALA A 41 -3.96 13.46 -17.11
CA ALA A 41 -3.25 12.41 -17.84
C ALA A 41 -4.18 11.44 -18.61
N GLY A 42 -5.50 11.66 -18.57
CA GLY A 42 -6.50 10.92 -19.35
C GLY A 42 -7.14 9.73 -18.63
N LEU A 43 -6.90 9.54 -17.33
CA LEU A 43 -7.60 8.52 -16.55
C LEU A 43 -8.97 9.00 -16.11
N THR A 44 -9.90 8.05 -15.95
CA THR A 44 -11.12 8.29 -15.19
C THR A 44 -10.84 7.97 -13.73
N VAL A 45 -11.06 8.94 -12.83
CA VAL A 45 -10.70 8.82 -11.42
C VAL A 45 -11.91 9.03 -10.53
N GLN A 46 -12.09 8.16 -9.55
CA GLN A 46 -13.13 8.27 -8.54
C GLN A 46 -12.53 8.10 -7.13
N PRO A 47 -12.81 9.00 -6.18
CA PRO A 47 -12.43 8.82 -4.79
C PRO A 47 -13.11 7.57 -4.21
N HIS A 48 -12.38 6.84 -3.37
CA HIS A 48 -12.95 5.71 -2.64
C HIS A 48 -13.84 6.22 -1.49
N GLU A 49 -15.04 5.66 -1.33
CA GLU A 49 -16.04 6.15 -0.37
C GLU A 49 -15.55 6.14 1.09
N ALA A 50 -14.78 5.12 1.49
CA ALA A 50 -14.35 4.94 2.88
C ALA A 50 -12.92 5.42 3.16
N PHE A 51 -12.09 5.60 2.15
CA PHE A 51 -10.68 5.96 2.28
C PHE A 51 -10.35 7.15 1.38
N PRO A 52 -10.33 8.39 1.92
CA PRO A 52 -10.10 9.60 1.12
C PRO A 52 -8.77 9.62 0.36
N GLU A 53 -7.75 8.90 0.86
CA GLU A 53 -6.44 8.75 0.24
C GLU A 53 -6.39 7.71 -0.88
N ILE A 54 -7.48 6.96 -1.10
CA ILE A 54 -7.56 5.95 -2.17
C ILE A 54 -8.37 6.50 -3.34
N LEU A 55 -7.79 6.42 -4.53
CA LEU A 55 -8.45 6.77 -5.79
C LEU A 55 -8.60 5.52 -6.66
N LEU A 56 -9.77 5.33 -7.23
CA LEU A 56 -10.08 4.28 -8.19
C LEU A 56 -9.87 4.82 -9.61
N CYS A 57 -8.92 4.24 -10.34
CA CYS A 57 -8.50 4.70 -11.65
C CYS A 57 -8.85 3.68 -12.73
N SER A 58 -9.31 4.16 -13.88
CA SER A 58 -9.54 3.35 -15.07
C SER A 58 -9.17 4.13 -16.34
N GLY A 59 -9.03 3.41 -17.47
CA GLY A 59 -8.73 4.03 -18.78
C GLY A 59 -7.25 4.21 -19.08
N GLY A 60 -6.34 3.67 -18.24
CA GLY A 60 -4.89 3.75 -18.49
C GLY A 60 -4.06 3.06 -17.42
N ASP A 61 -2.74 3.16 -17.55
CA ASP A 61 -1.77 2.63 -16.59
C ASP A 61 -1.26 3.74 -15.64
N ALA A 62 -1.84 3.79 -14.44
CA ALA A 62 -1.44 4.76 -13.42
C ALA A 62 0.04 4.61 -13.00
N ALA A 63 0.64 3.41 -13.13
CA ALA A 63 2.04 3.17 -12.76
C ALA A 63 3.04 3.74 -13.77
N ALA A 64 2.61 4.05 -14.99
CA ALA A 64 3.43 4.70 -16.00
C ALA A 64 3.47 6.23 -15.89
N LEU A 65 2.61 6.83 -15.05
CA LEU A 65 2.46 8.26 -14.96
C LEU A 65 3.50 8.93 -14.03
N PRO A 66 3.81 10.22 -14.27
CA PRO A 66 4.69 11.01 -13.40
C PRO A 66 4.28 10.97 -11.92
N ALA A 67 2.98 11.03 -11.63
CA ALA A 67 2.45 10.90 -10.26
C ALA A 67 2.95 9.65 -9.53
N PHE A 68 3.05 8.51 -10.21
CA PHE A 68 3.60 7.29 -9.64
C PHE A 68 5.13 7.34 -9.58
N ILE A 69 5.79 7.74 -10.67
CA ILE A 69 7.26 7.77 -10.77
C ILE A 69 7.85 8.68 -9.69
N GLU A 70 7.24 9.81 -9.44
CA GLU A 70 7.67 10.80 -8.44
C GLU A 70 7.17 10.47 -7.01
N GLY A 71 6.41 9.39 -6.86
CA GLY A 71 5.95 8.89 -5.57
C GLY A 71 4.84 9.72 -4.92
N ARG A 72 4.04 10.45 -5.71
CA ARG A 72 2.81 11.11 -5.24
C ARG A 72 1.67 10.12 -5.08
N VAL A 73 1.68 9.04 -5.88
CA VAL A 73 0.76 7.93 -5.72
C VAL A 73 1.49 6.58 -5.74
N THR A 74 0.85 5.55 -5.22
CA THR A 74 1.32 4.16 -5.33
C THR A 74 0.14 3.23 -5.55
N VAL A 75 0.34 2.17 -6.36
CA VAL A 75 -0.70 1.15 -6.56
C VAL A 75 -0.85 0.37 -5.26
N GLN A 76 -2.04 0.39 -4.71
CA GLN A 76 -2.39 -0.36 -3.51
C GLN A 76 -3.90 -0.59 -3.45
N ASP A 77 -4.28 -1.82 -3.15
CA ASP A 77 -5.66 -2.20 -2.91
C ASP A 77 -6.20 -1.59 -1.59
N ALA A 78 -7.49 -1.20 -1.61
CA ALA A 78 -8.14 -0.57 -0.45
C ALA A 78 -8.17 -1.49 0.79
N ALA A 79 -8.32 -2.81 0.60
CA ALA A 79 -8.27 -3.77 1.71
C ALA A 79 -6.87 -3.84 2.34
N SER A 80 -5.81 -3.73 1.51
CA SER A 80 -4.43 -3.61 2.01
C SER A 80 -4.21 -2.31 2.78
N ALA A 81 -4.81 -1.19 2.33
CA ALA A 81 -4.74 0.08 3.05
C ALA A 81 -5.48 0.02 4.40
N LEU A 82 -6.61 -0.73 4.47
CA LEU A 82 -7.36 -0.96 5.70
C LEU A 82 -6.48 -1.60 6.79
N ALA A 83 -5.63 -2.57 6.46
CA ALA A 83 -4.73 -3.20 7.43
C ALA A 83 -3.82 -2.17 8.11
N ALA A 84 -3.23 -1.25 7.35
CA ALA A 84 -2.42 -0.16 7.88
C ALA A 84 -3.25 0.87 8.67
N ALA A 85 -4.50 1.09 8.26
CA ALA A 85 -5.42 1.99 8.98
C ALA A 85 -5.82 1.42 10.34
N VAL A 86 -6.06 0.10 10.42
CA VAL A 86 -6.38 -0.61 11.69
C VAL A 86 -5.16 -0.66 12.61
N ALA A 87 -3.97 -0.88 12.08
CA ALA A 87 -2.72 -0.86 12.83
C ALA A 87 -2.46 0.50 13.49
N ASP A 88 -2.91 1.58 12.87
CA ASP A 88 -2.95 2.97 13.37
C ASP A 88 -1.69 3.44 14.12
N PRO A 89 -0.46 3.25 13.57
CA PRO A 89 0.75 3.72 14.23
C PRO A 89 0.74 5.25 14.34
N LYS A 90 1.17 5.75 15.48
CA LYS A 90 1.25 7.19 15.72
C LYS A 90 2.63 7.73 15.30
N PRO A 91 2.74 9.03 14.96
CA PRO A 91 4.04 9.65 14.73
C PRO A 91 5.00 9.38 15.89
N GLY A 92 6.15 8.77 15.60
CA GLY A 92 7.14 8.38 16.60
C GLY A 92 7.10 6.90 17.03
N SER A 93 6.08 6.15 16.62
CA SER A 93 6.00 4.70 16.91
C SER A 93 7.15 3.90 16.31
N THR A 94 7.44 2.78 16.94
CA THR A 94 8.27 1.70 16.40
C THR A 94 7.37 0.60 15.85
N VAL A 95 7.46 0.34 14.55
CA VAL A 95 6.61 -0.63 13.83
C VAL A 95 7.46 -1.78 13.30
N LEU A 96 6.98 -3.00 13.46
CA LEU A 96 7.53 -4.21 12.86
C LEU A 96 6.51 -4.80 11.87
N ASP A 97 6.88 -4.88 10.60
CA ASP A 97 6.11 -5.55 9.55
C ASP A 97 6.83 -6.85 9.17
N CYS A 98 6.31 -7.98 9.62
CA CYS A 98 6.99 -9.27 9.60
C CYS A 98 7.05 -9.92 8.21
N CYS A 99 6.11 -9.59 7.30
CA CYS A 99 6.02 -10.14 5.95
C CYS A 99 5.69 -9.01 4.96
N ALA A 100 6.60 -8.04 4.89
CA ALA A 100 6.33 -6.71 4.36
C ALA A 100 6.19 -6.62 2.83
N ALA A 101 6.85 -7.52 2.07
CA ALA A 101 6.92 -7.37 0.62
C ALA A 101 5.55 -7.47 -0.08
N PRO A 102 5.28 -6.59 -1.05
CA PRO A 102 6.16 -5.63 -1.73
C PRO A 102 6.34 -4.27 -1.04
N GLY A 103 5.81 -4.06 0.17
CA GLY A 103 6.00 -2.86 0.97
C GLY A 103 4.77 -1.97 1.15
N GLY A 104 3.68 -2.25 0.46
CA GLY A 104 2.49 -1.37 0.44
C GLY A 104 1.95 -1.01 1.83
N LYS A 105 1.88 -1.98 2.76
CA LYS A 105 1.42 -1.77 4.13
C LYS A 105 2.44 -1.01 4.97
N SER A 106 3.73 -1.37 4.86
CA SER A 106 4.82 -0.62 5.48
C SER A 106 4.83 0.84 5.05
N PHE A 107 4.65 1.13 3.74
CA PHE A 107 4.60 2.49 3.21
C PHE A 107 3.41 3.27 3.77
N ALA A 108 2.22 2.65 3.79
CA ALA A 108 1.02 3.28 4.35
C ALA A 108 1.19 3.63 5.83
N MET A 109 1.79 2.75 6.62
CA MET A 109 2.11 3.00 8.03
C MET A 109 3.14 4.12 8.18
N ALA A 110 4.22 4.12 7.39
CA ALA A 110 5.25 5.15 7.42
C ALA A 110 4.72 6.55 7.06
N GLU A 111 3.83 6.64 6.06
CA GLU A 111 3.15 7.88 5.68
C GLU A 111 2.22 8.38 6.79
N LYS A 112 1.44 7.47 7.39
CA LYS A 112 0.57 7.80 8.54
C LYS A 112 1.36 8.33 9.73
N MET A 113 2.58 7.82 9.93
CA MET A 113 3.53 8.32 10.93
C MET A 113 4.21 9.64 10.51
N GLN A 114 3.91 10.18 9.33
CA GLN A 114 4.53 11.41 8.81
C GLN A 114 6.06 11.33 8.74
N GLY A 115 6.59 10.16 8.40
CA GLY A 115 8.04 9.90 8.34
C GLY A 115 8.75 9.91 9.70
N LYS A 116 8.02 9.97 10.83
CA LYS A 116 8.58 9.98 12.19
C LYS A 116 8.53 8.58 12.80
N GLY A 117 9.49 8.27 13.70
CA GLY A 117 9.64 6.93 14.28
C GLY A 117 10.36 5.98 13.33
N SER A 118 10.05 4.68 13.38
CA SER A 118 10.70 3.67 12.54
C SER A 118 9.74 2.56 12.13
N VAL A 119 9.88 2.10 10.88
CA VAL A 119 9.19 0.92 10.35
C VAL A 119 10.26 -0.07 9.89
N THR A 120 10.37 -1.21 10.58
CA THR A 120 11.22 -2.32 10.18
C THR A 120 10.41 -3.28 9.35
N SER A 121 10.72 -3.34 8.05
CA SER A 121 10.03 -4.16 7.05
C SER A 121 10.84 -5.42 6.79
N CYS A 122 10.29 -6.59 7.15
CA CYS A 122 10.94 -7.88 7.07
C CYS A 122 10.41 -8.70 5.89
N ASP A 123 11.28 -9.49 5.28
CA ASP A 123 10.92 -10.59 4.37
C ASP A 123 12.06 -11.63 4.38
N ILE A 124 11.74 -12.88 4.04
CA ILE A 124 12.72 -13.98 3.96
C ILE A 124 13.56 -13.92 2.68
N TYR A 125 13.19 -13.07 1.70
CA TYR A 125 13.88 -13.00 0.41
C TYR A 125 14.51 -11.62 0.17
N GLU A 126 15.84 -11.58 0.02
CA GLU A 126 16.58 -10.33 -0.21
C GLU A 126 16.11 -9.55 -1.46
N HIS A 127 15.75 -10.24 -2.55
CA HIS A 127 15.24 -9.58 -3.75
C HIS A 127 13.91 -8.85 -3.54
N LYS A 128 13.10 -9.29 -2.57
CA LYS A 128 11.87 -8.61 -2.16
C LYS A 128 12.16 -7.38 -1.30
N LEU A 129 13.16 -7.46 -0.41
CA LEU A 129 13.61 -6.32 0.38
C LEU A 129 14.11 -5.17 -0.50
N LYS A 130 14.77 -5.50 -1.62
CA LYS A 130 15.15 -4.48 -2.61
C LYS A 130 13.95 -3.70 -3.13
N ARG A 131 12.82 -4.36 -3.42
CA ARG A 131 11.59 -3.68 -3.87
C ARG A 131 11.05 -2.72 -2.81
N ILE A 132 11.14 -3.09 -1.54
CA ILE A 132 10.72 -2.23 -0.43
C ILE A 132 11.64 -1.00 -0.35
N ARG A 133 12.96 -1.17 -0.44
CA ARG A 133 13.91 -0.05 -0.44
C ARG A 133 13.68 0.91 -1.60
N ASP A 134 13.52 0.38 -2.81
CA ASP A 134 13.26 1.18 -4.02
C ASP A 134 11.92 1.94 -3.89
N GLY A 135 10.88 1.29 -3.37
CA GLY A 135 9.58 1.90 -3.12
C GLY A 135 9.64 2.99 -2.05
N ALA A 136 10.32 2.74 -0.93
CA ALA A 136 10.51 3.72 0.13
C ALA A 136 11.28 4.96 -0.35
N ALA A 137 12.33 4.75 -1.14
CA ALA A 137 13.10 5.86 -1.76
C ALA A 137 12.22 6.69 -2.71
N ARG A 138 11.45 6.03 -3.59
CA ARG A 138 10.52 6.69 -4.52
C ARG A 138 9.46 7.51 -3.80
N LEU A 139 8.88 6.96 -2.74
CA LEU A 139 7.86 7.61 -1.92
C LEU A 139 8.42 8.69 -0.98
N GLY A 140 9.74 8.71 -0.75
CA GLY A 140 10.38 9.64 0.18
C GLY A 140 10.14 9.31 1.65
N LEU A 141 10.23 8.02 2.01
CA LEU A 141 9.96 7.50 3.35
C LEU A 141 11.27 7.13 4.07
N PRO A 142 11.92 8.08 4.77
CA PRO A 142 13.24 7.86 5.37
C PRO A 142 13.20 6.97 6.62
N ASN A 143 12.03 6.78 7.20
CA ASN A 143 11.81 6.01 8.42
C ASN A 143 11.60 4.51 8.18
N ILE A 144 11.73 4.03 6.92
CA ILE A 144 11.66 2.61 6.59
C ILE A 144 13.06 1.99 6.60
N ARG A 145 13.19 0.87 7.29
CA ARG A 145 14.35 -0.03 7.28
C ARG A 145 13.92 -1.39 6.78
N THR A 146 14.81 -2.11 6.14
CA THR A 146 14.54 -3.48 5.69
C THR A 146 15.44 -4.46 6.40
N GLU A 147 14.89 -5.62 6.77
CA GLU A 147 15.62 -6.66 7.49
C GLU A 147 15.31 -8.04 6.89
N LEU A 148 16.35 -8.81 6.59
CA LEU A 148 16.19 -10.20 6.15
C LEU A 148 15.85 -11.06 7.36
N GLN A 149 14.61 -11.49 7.45
CA GLN A 149 14.11 -12.20 8.62
C GLN A 149 13.02 -13.21 8.24
N ASP A 150 13.13 -14.40 8.82
CA ASP A 150 12.07 -15.39 8.82
C ASP A 150 11.11 -15.09 9.98
N ALA A 151 9.85 -14.79 9.68
CA ALA A 151 8.83 -14.46 10.67
C ALA A 151 8.51 -15.64 11.63
N SER A 152 8.90 -16.87 11.27
CA SER A 152 8.75 -18.03 12.16
C SER A 152 9.81 -18.09 13.27
N VAL A 153 10.86 -17.26 13.16
CA VAL A 153 11.98 -17.21 14.13
C VAL A 153 11.89 -15.93 14.94
N CYS A 154 11.63 -16.07 16.25
CA CYS A 154 11.64 -14.94 17.16
C CYS A 154 13.08 -14.47 17.43
N ARG A 155 13.35 -13.18 17.33
CA ARG A 155 14.59 -12.55 17.81
C ARG A 155 14.38 -11.99 19.21
N GLU A 156 15.15 -12.46 20.18
CA GLU A 156 15.02 -12.01 21.56
C GLU A 156 15.21 -10.49 21.72
N GLU A 157 16.08 -9.87 20.89
CA GLU A 157 16.31 -8.43 20.90
C GLU A 157 15.11 -7.60 20.43
N TRP A 158 14.13 -8.24 19.80
CA TRP A 158 12.88 -7.59 19.33
C TRP A 158 11.72 -7.77 20.30
N LYS A 159 11.91 -8.56 21.33
CA LYS A 159 10.87 -8.78 22.34
C LYS A 159 10.52 -7.46 23.02
N ASP A 160 9.24 -7.15 23.07
CA ASP A 160 8.69 -5.93 23.67
C ASP A 160 9.29 -4.61 23.11
N SER A 161 9.84 -4.64 21.88
CA SER A 161 10.51 -3.50 21.25
C SER A 161 9.68 -2.68 20.28
N ALA A 162 8.49 -3.17 19.88
CA ALA A 162 7.61 -2.52 18.91
C ALA A 162 6.29 -2.09 19.55
N ASP A 163 5.82 -0.89 19.19
CA ASP A 163 4.50 -0.39 19.55
C ASP A 163 3.41 -1.06 18.68
N VAL A 164 3.76 -1.40 17.43
CA VAL A 164 2.85 -2.05 16.48
C VAL A 164 3.59 -3.17 15.75
N VAL A 165 2.94 -4.33 15.71
CA VAL A 165 3.41 -5.48 14.91
C VAL A 165 2.36 -5.84 13.88
N LEU A 166 2.75 -5.84 12.60
CA LEU A 166 1.92 -6.33 11.49
C LEU A 166 2.46 -7.69 11.03
N CYS A 167 1.58 -8.68 11.01
CA CYS A 167 1.91 -10.03 10.56
C CYS A 167 0.91 -10.47 9.49
N ASP A 168 1.12 -9.97 8.26
CA ASP A 168 0.32 -10.31 7.07
C ASP A 168 1.01 -11.44 6.31
N VAL A 169 0.84 -12.65 6.81
CA VAL A 169 1.52 -13.84 6.29
C VAL A 169 0.86 -14.38 5.02
N PRO A 170 1.63 -14.96 4.08
CA PRO A 170 1.08 -15.66 2.93
C PRO A 170 0.16 -16.79 3.38
N CYS A 171 -1.03 -16.88 2.78
CA CYS A 171 -1.86 -18.07 2.92
C CYS A 171 -1.33 -19.17 1.98
N SER A 172 -1.22 -20.38 2.50
CA SER A 172 -0.81 -21.59 1.74
C SER A 172 -1.97 -22.16 0.92
#